data_88fe60f0ff8a6ba4a6bf58a8438d8d83
#
_entry.id   88fe60f0ff8a6ba4a6bf58a8438d8d83
#
_cell.length_a   1.000
_cell.length_b   1.000
_cell.length_c   1.000
_cell.angle_alpha   90.00
_cell.angle_beta   90.00
_cell.angle_gamma   90.00
#
_symmetry.space_group_name_H-M   'P 1'
#
loop_
_entity.id
_entity.type
_entity.pdbx_description
1 polymer ?
#
loop_
_entity_poly.entity_id
_entity_poly.type
_entity_poly.pdbx_seq_one_letter_code
_entity_poly.pdbx_strand_id
1 'polypeptide(L)'
;MLFRSSWYFLLNEAAILELALTNYAMSIAIQHGFTPVTTPDVVRSDIAVRCGFNPRDNSNPPVSHMYHLSSTSPSSPELVLSGTSEVPLAGMFANKIYSSLDLPLRFVGVGHAFRAEAGARSVDTRGLYRVHQFTKVELFAVTADDASENMMEEMISIQKSILEGLGLSFRFTFCLHALSSLSSD
;
A
#
# COMPACT_ATOMS: atom_id res chain seq x y z
N MET A 1 -4.06 -22.10 9.67
CA MET A 1 -2.92 -22.57 10.48
C MET A 1 -1.90 -21.45 10.59
N LEU A 2 -1.49 -21.04 11.79
CA LEU A 2 -0.46 -20.02 11.99
C LEU A 2 0.91 -20.70 12.01
N PHE A 3 1.81 -20.30 11.11
CA PHE A 3 3.19 -20.84 11.08
C PHE A 3 4.07 -20.22 12.17
N ARG A 4 3.87 -18.93 12.46
CA ARG A 4 4.37 -18.17 13.63
C ARG A 4 3.32 -17.11 13.97
N SER A 5 3.46 -16.43 15.10
CA SER A 5 2.62 -15.27 15.38
C SER A 5 2.72 -14.28 14.18
N SER A 6 1.57 -13.85 13.65
CA SER A 6 1.45 -12.91 12.52
C SER A 6 1.87 -13.44 11.14
N TRP A 7 2.17 -14.74 10.98
CA TRP A 7 2.29 -15.44 9.70
C TRP A 7 1.19 -16.50 9.62
N TYR A 8 0.42 -16.53 8.54
CA TYR A 8 -0.76 -17.38 8.42
C TYR A 8 -0.85 -18.06 7.05
N PHE A 9 -1.59 -19.17 7.04
CA PHE A 9 -2.08 -19.78 5.82
C PHE A 9 -3.60 -19.70 5.81
N LEU A 10 -4.16 -19.22 4.71
CA LEU A 10 -5.57 -19.37 4.41
C LEU A 10 -5.79 -20.71 3.72
N LEU A 11 -6.80 -21.46 4.13
CA LEU A 11 -7.09 -22.78 3.58
C LEU A 11 -8.54 -22.82 3.08
N ASN A 12 -8.77 -23.56 2.01
CA ASN A 12 -10.09 -23.83 1.44
C ASN A 12 -10.86 -22.54 1.15
N GLU A 13 -12.04 -22.38 1.73
CA GLU A 13 -12.93 -21.25 1.50
C GLU A 13 -12.29 -19.91 1.87
N ALA A 14 -11.43 -19.86 2.87
CA ALA A 14 -10.73 -18.64 3.27
C ALA A 14 -9.75 -18.16 2.17
N ALA A 15 -9.04 -19.08 1.52
CA ALA A 15 -8.15 -18.74 0.40
C ALA A 15 -8.95 -18.27 -0.82
N ILE A 16 -10.06 -18.93 -1.11
CA ILE A 16 -10.95 -18.52 -2.20
C ILE A 16 -11.61 -17.17 -1.91
N LEU A 17 -11.97 -16.90 -0.67
CA LEU A 17 -12.54 -15.62 -0.24
C LEU A 17 -11.57 -14.46 -0.46
N GLU A 18 -10.28 -14.62 -0.13
CA GLU A 18 -9.26 -13.59 -0.39
C GLU A 18 -9.16 -13.25 -1.88
N LEU A 19 -9.11 -14.26 -2.75
CA LEU A 19 -9.10 -14.07 -4.20
C LEU A 19 -10.39 -13.41 -4.71
N ALA A 20 -11.54 -13.83 -4.19
CA ALA A 20 -12.83 -13.26 -4.58
C ALA A 20 -12.95 -11.78 -4.17
N LEU A 21 -12.55 -11.41 -2.97
CA LEU A 21 -12.55 -10.03 -2.47
C LEU A 21 -11.59 -9.14 -3.29
N THR A 22 -10.41 -9.66 -3.59
CA THR A 22 -9.42 -8.96 -4.44
C THR A 22 -9.99 -8.69 -5.83
N ASN A 23 -10.54 -9.71 -6.49
CA ASN A 23 -11.15 -9.57 -7.80
C ASN A 23 -12.37 -8.65 -7.80
N TYR A 24 -13.20 -8.72 -6.77
CA TYR A 24 -14.36 -7.84 -6.60
C TYR A 24 -13.93 -6.38 -6.50
N ALA A 25 -12.99 -6.04 -5.59
CA ALA A 25 -12.50 -4.69 -5.43
C ALA A 25 -11.84 -4.16 -6.73
N MET A 26 -11.04 -4.98 -7.40
CA MET A 26 -10.45 -4.64 -8.69
C MET A 26 -11.51 -4.36 -9.75
N SER A 27 -12.58 -5.19 -9.83
CA SER A 27 -13.64 -5.01 -10.82
C SER A 27 -14.39 -3.69 -10.65
N ILE A 28 -14.67 -3.29 -9.41
CA ILE A 28 -15.32 -2.00 -9.13
C ILE A 28 -14.39 -0.85 -9.54
N ALA A 29 -13.11 -0.88 -9.17
CA ALA A 29 -12.16 0.15 -9.57
C ALA A 29 -12.03 0.28 -11.10
N ILE A 30 -11.98 -0.84 -11.81
CA ILE A 30 -11.92 -0.86 -13.29
C ILE A 30 -13.17 -0.21 -13.90
N GLN A 31 -14.37 -0.46 -13.35
CA GLN A 31 -15.61 0.17 -13.79
C GLN A 31 -15.58 1.70 -13.62
N HIS A 32 -14.81 2.20 -12.65
CA HIS A 32 -14.54 3.62 -12.44
C HIS A 32 -13.34 4.16 -13.24
N GLY A 33 -12.85 3.43 -14.24
CA GLY A 33 -11.81 3.88 -15.15
C GLY A 33 -10.38 3.73 -14.62
N PHE A 34 -10.15 2.96 -13.57
CA PHE A 34 -8.81 2.64 -13.09
C PHE A 34 -8.19 1.51 -13.91
N THR A 35 -6.95 1.71 -14.33
CA THR A 35 -6.16 0.71 -15.05
C THR A 35 -5.58 -0.31 -14.08
N PRO A 36 -5.84 -1.62 -14.25
CA PRO A 36 -5.31 -2.65 -13.35
C PRO A 36 -3.81 -2.85 -13.56
N VAL A 37 -3.07 -2.99 -12.45
CA VAL A 37 -1.63 -3.23 -12.43
C VAL A 37 -1.28 -4.27 -11.39
N THR A 38 -0.45 -5.24 -11.74
CA THR A 38 0.24 -6.11 -10.78
C THR A 38 1.59 -5.50 -10.46
N THR A 39 1.83 -5.20 -9.18
CA THR A 39 3.04 -4.52 -8.73
C THR A 39 4.12 -5.51 -8.28
N PRO A 40 5.42 -5.19 -8.46
CA PRO A 40 6.49 -5.99 -7.88
C PRO A 40 6.50 -5.89 -6.36
N ASP A 41 6.78 -7.02 -5.69
CA ASP A 41 6.92 -7.09 -4.24
C ASP A 41 8.29 -6.58 -3.77
N VAL A 42 9.30 -6.63 -4.64
CA VAL A 42 10.67 -6.18 -4.35
C VAL A 42 10.92 -4.83 -5.02
N VAL A 43 11.35 -3.87 -4.22
CA VAL A 43 11.63 -2.50 -4.68
C VAL A 43 12.99 -2.01 -4.17
N ARG A 44 13.53 -0.96 -4.77
CA ARG A 44 14.71 -0.30 -4.27
C ARG A 44 14.38 0.46 -2.98
N SER A 45 15.26 0.40 -1.99
CA SER A 45 15.06 1.06 -0.70
C SER A 45 14.93 2.57 -0.82
N ASP A 46 15.66 3.21 -1.74
CA ASP A 46 15.60 4.66 -1.97
C ASP A 46 14.22 5.12 -2.48
N ILE A 47 13.51 4.29 -3.26
CA ILE A 47 12.13 4.59 -3.68
C ILE A 47 11.18 4.51 -2.47
N ALA A 48 11.31 3.46 -1.64
CA ALA A 48 10.50 3.30 -0.45
C ALA A 48 10.69 4.47 0.53
N VAL A 49 11.94 4.90 0.75
CA VAL A 49 12.26 6.05 1.60
C VAL A 49 11.61 7.34 1.09
N ARG A 50 11.66 7.60 -0.22
CA ARG A 50 11.02 8.77 -0.84
C ARG A 50 9.49 8.73 -0.74
N CYS A 51 8.89 7.55 -0.60
CA CYS A 51 7.47 7.38 -0.31
C CYS A 51 7.14 7.44 1.19
N GLY A 52 8.06 7.90 2.03
CA GLY A 52 7.83 8.11 3.47
C GLY A 52 8.04 6.87 4.34
N PHE A 53 8.55 5.77 3.81
CA PHE A 53 8.89 4.57 4.58
C PHE A 53 10.24 4.72 5.29
N ASN A 54 10.29 5.65 6.24
CA ASN A 54 11.47 5.90 7.08
C ASN A 54 11.31 5.23 8.45
N PRO A 55 12.43 4.92 9.15
CA PRO A 55 12.37 4.56 10.56
C PRO A 55 11.66 5.65 11.36
N ARG A 56 10.71 5.26 12.22
CA ARG A 56 9.87 6.21 12.98
C ARG A 56 10.41 6.53 14.36
N ASP A 57 11.49 5.89 14.77
CA ASP A 57 12.07 6.08 16.08
C ASP A 57 13.53 6.55 16.01
N ASN A 58 13.99 7.15 17.10
CA ASN A 58 15.39 7.55 17.29
C ASN A 58 16.22 6.45 17.98
N SER A 59 15.77 5.20 17.93
CA SER A 59 16.53 4.08 18.48
C SER A 59 17.85 3.89 17.71
N ASN A 60 18.86 3.39 18.40
CA ASN A 60 20.17 3.12 17.80
C ASN A 60 20.52 1.63 17.98
N PRO A 61 20.50 0.82 16.92
CA PRO A 61 20.14 1.18 15.52
C PRO A 61 18.63 1.48 15.35
N PRO A 62 18.27 2.31 14.35
CA PRO A 62 16.89 2.60 14.06
C PRO A 62 16.09 1.33 13.71
N VAL A 63 14.88 1.21 14.21
CA VAL A 63 14.03 0.06 13.92
C VAL A 63 13.38 0.24 12.56
N SER A 64 13.75 -0.60 11.60
CA SER A 64 13.15 -0.60 10.28
C SER A 64 11.77 -1.25 10.29
N HIS A 65 10.81 -0.61 9.61
CA HIS A 65 9.50 -1.17 9.33
C HIS A 65 9.46 -2.02 8.05
N MET A 66 10.57 -2.03 7.29
CA MET A 66 10.73 -2.78 6.05
C MET A 66 11.57 -4.04 6.27
N TYR A 67 11.32 -5.05 5.44
CA TYR A 67 12.19 -6.20 5.30
C TYR A 67 13.27 -5.89 4.27
N HIS A 68 14.52 -5.85 4.70
CA HIS A 68 15.68 -5.66 3.84
C HIS A 68 16.16 -6.99 3.27
N LEU A 69 16.46 -7.02 1.99
CA LEU A 69 17.02 -8.18 1.32
C LEU A 69 18.54 -8.12 1.38
N SER A 70 19.15 -9.24 1.75
CA SER A 70 20.62 -9.36 1.77
C SER A 70 21.16 -9.27 0.33
N SER A 71 22.05 -8.31 0.10
CA SER A 71 22.74 -8.21 -1.19
C SER A 71 23.89 -9.20 -1.27
N THR A 72 24.08 -9.79 -2.44
CA THR A 72 25.24 -10.66 -2.75
C THR A 72 26.44 -9.87 -3.25
N SER A 73 26.27 -8.58 -3.56
CA SER A 73 27.33 -7.71 -4.06
C SER A 73 27.26 -6.33 -3.40
N PRO A 74 28.39 -5.77 -2.93
CA PRO A 74 28.44 -4.42 -2.34
C PRO A 74 28.05 -3.30 -3.32
N SER A 75 28.10 -3.54 -4.63
CA SER A 75 27.74 -2.57 -5.67
C SER A 75 26.27 -2.63 -6.09
N SER A 76 25.52 -3.62 -5.60
CA SER A 76 24.09 -3.73 -5.91
C SER A 76 23.28 -2.72 -5.10
N PRO A 77 22.21 -2.14 -5.68
CA PRO A 77 21.30 -1.30 -4.92
C PRO A 77 20.67 -2.08 -3.78
N GLU A 78 20.44 -1.42 -2.67
CA GLU A 78 19.71 -2.01 -1.55
C GLU A 78 18.25 -2.25 -1.95
N LEU A 79 17.77 -3.47 -1.71
CA LEU A 79 16.41 -3.89 -2.03
C LEU A 79 15.64 -4.19 -0.75
N VAL A 80 14.34 -3.91 -0.80
CA VAL A 80 13.41 -4.17 0.31
C VAL A 80 12.13 -4.82 -0.22
N LEU A 81 11.41 -5.52 0.66
CA LEU A 81 10.04 -5.92 0.38
C LEU A 81 9.13 -4.70 0.56
N SER A 82 8.24 -4.47 -0.40
CA SER A 82 7.34 -3.33 -0.40
C SER A 82 6.31 -3.44 0.73
N GLY A 83 6.15 -2.37 1.50
CA GLY A 83 5.13 -2.26 2.54
C GLY A 83 3.73 -1.90 2.01
N THR A 84 3.63 -1.53 0.73
CA THR A 84 2.40 -1.14 0.03
C THR A 84 2.66 -1.04 -1.48
N SER A 85 1.64 -1.28 -2.29
CA SER A 85 1.73 -1.10 -3.75
C SER A 85 1.92 0.37 -4.18
N GLU A 86 1.69 1.33 -3.30
CA GLU A 86 2.01 2.75 -3.52
C GLU A 86 3.47 2.95 -3.92
N VAL A 87 4.40 2.27 -3.26
CA VAL A 87 5.85 2.41 -3.52
C VAL A 87 6.23 2.04 -4.96
N PRO A 88 5.92 0.83 -5.47
CA PRO A 88 6.21 0.50 -6.86
C PRO A 88 5.40 1.32 -7.86
N LEU A 89 4.15 1.70 -7.54
CA LEU A 89 3.34 2.58 -8.38
C LEU A 89 3.98 3.98 -8.48
N ALA A 90 4.36 4.60 -7.37
CA ALA A 90 5.08 5.88 -7.39
C ALA A 90 6.41 5.77 -8.15
N GLY A 91 7.13 4.67 -7.95
CA GLY A 91 8.38 4.39 -8.67
C GLY A 91 8.19 4.31 -10.19
N MET A 92 7.05 3.85 -10.67
CA MET A 92 6.70 3.79 -12.10
C MET A 92 6.67 5.18 -12.75
N PHE A 93 6.37 6.23 -11.98
CA PHE A 93 6.28 7.61 -12.42
C PHE A 93 7.54 8.44 -12.12
N ALA A 94 8.50 7.87 -11.38
CA ALA A 94 9.72 8.58 -11.01
C ALA A 94 10.51 9.06 -12.22
N ASN A 95 11.00 10.32 -12.17
CA ASN A 95 11.79 10.95 -13.21
C ASN A 95 11.08 11.08 -14.59
N LYS A 96 9.75 11.12 -14.61
CA LYS A 96 8.95 11.35 -15.81
C LYS A 96 8.25 12.70 -15.74
N ILE A 97 8.07 13.31 -16.89
CA ILE A 97 7.29 14.53 -17.07
C ILE A 97 6.04 14.17 -17.87
N TYR A 98 4.88 14.57 -17.38
CA TYR A 98 3.59 14.33 -18.01
C TYR A 98 2.97 15.65 -18.46
N SER A 99 2.28 15.64 -19.58
CA SER A 99 1.43 16.75 -19.99
C SER A 99 0.20 16.82 -19.10
N SER A 100 -0.27 18.02 -18.79
CA SER A 100 -1.55 18.22 -18.10
C SER A 100 -2.74 17.60 -18.84
N LEU A 101 -2.62 17.42 -20.16
CA LEU A 101 -3.63 16.77 -20.99
C LEU A 101 -3.72 15.25 -20.79
N ASP A 102 -2.66 14.64 -20.26
CA ASP A 102 -2.61 13.21 -19.97
C ASP A 102 -3.14 12.86 -18.56
N LEU A 103 -3.42 13.89 -17.76
CA LEU A 103 -3.90 13.73 -16.39
C LEU A 103 -5.43 13.83 -16.28
N PRO A 104 -6.06 13.16 -15.33
CA PRO A 104 -5.47 12.30 -14.31
C PRO A 104 -5.15 10.90 -14.86
N LEU A 105 -4.04 10.32 -14.39
CA LEU A 105 -3.74 8.90 -14.57
C LEU A 105 -4.28 8.12 -13.38
N ARG A 106 -5.02 7.04 -13.63
CA ARG A 106 -5.70 6.23 -12.62
C ARG A 106 -5.23 4.79 -12.70
N PHE A 107 -4.76 4.24 -11.58
CA PHE A 107 -4.31 2.86 -11.48
C PHE A 107 -4.91 2.17 -10.27
N VAL A 108 -5.24 0.90 -10.41
CA VAL A 108 -5.55 0.02 -9.30
C VAL A 108 -4.51 -1.09 -9.25
N GLY A 109 -3.66 -1.04 -8.23
CA GLY A 109 -2.59 -2.01 -8.02
C GLY A 109 -3.06 -3.16 -7.13
N VAL A 110 -2.65 -4.38 -7.47
CA VAL A 110 -2.71 -5.53 -6.57
C VAL A 110 -1.30 -6.05 -6.31
N GLY A 111 -0.97 -6.24 -5.04
CA GLY A 111 0.33 -6.73 -4.61
C GLY A 111 0.29 -7.18 -3.17
N HIS A 112 1.41 -7.70 -2.68
CA HIS A 112 1.59 -8.02 -1.28
C HIS A 112 2.22 -6.84 -0.54
N ALA A 113 1.73 -6.61 0.68
CA ALA A 113 2.34 -5.66 1.60
C ALA A 113 3.12 -6.44 2.68
N PHE A 114 4.37 -6.06 2.88
CA PHE A 114 5.26 -6.67 3.86
C PHE A 114 5.64 -5.65 4.93
N ARG A 115 5.30 -5.94 6.18
CA ARG A 115 5.58 -5.02 7.30
C ARG A 115 6.27 -5.76 8.43
N ALA A 116 7.41 -5.26 8.88
CA ALA A 116 8.19 -5.86 9.95
C ALA A 116 7.49 -5.75 11.32
N GLU A 117 6.45 -4.86 11.44
CA GLU A 117 5.65 -4.63 12.67
C GLU A 117 6.54 -4.39 13.90
N ALA A 118 7.69 -3.78 13.69
CA ALA A 118 8.68 -3.51 14.71
C ALA A 118 8.12 -2.51 15.74
N GLY A 119 8.21 -2.86 17.03
CA GLY A 119 7.72 -2.02 18.13
C GLY A 119 6.22 -2.16 18.45
N ALA A 120 5.45 -2.94 17.69
CA ALA A 120 4.04 -3.16 17.98
C ALA A 120 3.85 -4.06 19.22
N ARG A 121 3.58 -3.45 20.38
CA ARG A 121 3.29 -4.12 21.66
C ARG A 121 1.86 -3.82 22.12
N SER A 122 0.84 -4.11 21.30
CA SER A 122 -0.54 -3.90 21.71
C SER A 122 -1.33 -5.22 21.77
N VAL A 123 -2.47 -5.19 22.43
CA VAL A 123 -3.44 -6.31 22.50
C VAL A 123 -3.88 -6.73 21.09
N ASP A 124 -3.82 -5.82 20.12
CA ASP A 124 -4.21 -6.03 18.71
C ASP A 124 -3.17 -6.82 17.89
N THR A 125 -2.09 -7.31 18.49
CA THR A 125 -1.08 -8.14 17.80
C THR A 125 -1.52 -9.60 17.61
N ARG A 126 -2.70 -9.98 18.11
CA ARG A 126 -3.21 -11.35 18.03
C ARG A 126 -4.05 -11.56 16.76
N GLY A 127 -4.04 -12.79 16.26
CA GLY A 127 -4.86 -13.23 15.13
C GLY A 127 -4.41 -12.65 13.79
N LEU A 128 -5.35 -12.18 12.96
CA LEU A 128 -5.12 -11.65 11.62
C LEU A 128 -5.08 -10.12 11.55
N TYR A 129 -5.17 -9.41 12.70
CA TYR A 129 -5.20 -7.94 12.72
C TYR A 129 -3.85 -7.31 12.41
N ARG A 130 -2.75 -7.95 12.84
CA ARG A 130 -1.38 -7.53 12.53
C ARG A 130 -0.59 -8.71 12.01
N VAL A 131 -0.29 -8.64 10.73
CA VAL A 131 0.40 -9.70 10.00
C VAL A 131 1.59 -9.12 9.25
N HIS A 132 2.60 -9.94 9.01
CA HIS A 132 3.82 -9.54 8.33
C HIS A 132 3.66 -9.50 6.81
N GLN A 133 2.67 -10.21 6.27
CA GLN A 133 2.35 -10.22 4.85
C GLN A 133 0.84 -10.28 4.67
N PHE A 134 0.30 -9.49 3.76
CA PHE A 134 -1.11 -9.50 3.36
C PHE A 134 -1.29 -8.97 1.94
N THR A 135 -2.36 -9.38 1.28
CA THR A 135 -2.75 -8.85 -0.04
C THR A 135 -3.39 -7.48 0.12
N LYS A 136 -3.01 -6.53 -0.73
CA LYS A 136 -3.54 -5.17 -0.74
C LYS A 136 -3.95 -4.75 -2.15
N VAL A 137 -5.17 -4.23 -2.27
CA VAL A 137 -5.64 -3.52 -3.46
C VAL A 137 -5.47 -2.03 -3.21
N GLU A 138 -4.76 -1.34 -4.08
CA GLU A 138 -4.37 0.07 -3.93
C GLU A 138 -4.92 0.90 -5.06
N LEU A 139 -5.74 1.90 -4.76
CA LEU A 139 -6.08 2.96 -5.71
C LEU A 139 -4.96 4.00 -5.72
N PHE A 140 -4.46 4.32 -6.89
CA PHE A 140 -3.37 5.27 -7.08
C PHE A 140 -3.70 6.20 -8.26
N ALA A 141 -3.50 7.49 -8.08
CA ALA A 141 -3.68 8.44 -9.16
C ALA A 141 -2.56 9.48 -9.22
N VAL A 142 -2.28 9.95 -10.42
CA VAL A 142 -1.46 11.14 -10.67
C VAL A 142 -2.39 12.21 -11.20
N THR A 143 -2.46 13.36 -10.53
CA THR A 143 -3.36 14.47 -10.84
C THR A 143 -2.57 15.75 -11.09
N ALA A 144 -3.20 16.75 -11.71
CA ALA A 144 -2.75 18.12 -11.62
C ALA A 144 -2.97 18.66 -10.18
N ASP A 145 -2.26 19.73 -9.80
CA ASP A 145 -2.22 20.25 -8.43
C ASP A 145 -3.61 20.55 -7.84
N ASP A 146 -4.51 21.12 -8.62
CA ASP A 146 -5.84 21.55 -8.21
C ASP A 146 -6.90 20.43 -8.22
N ALA A 147 -6.55 19.26 -8.76
CA ALA A 147 -7.49 18.13 -8.93
C ALA A 147 -7.35 17.02 -7.88
N SER A 148 -6.41 17.14 -6.94
CA SER A 148 -6.10 16.09 -5.97
C SER A 148 -7.25 15.85 -4.97
N GLU A 149 -7.93 16.89 -4.51
CA GLU A 149 -9.06 16.78 -3.58
C GLU A 149 -10.24 16.04 -4.22
N ASN A 150 -10.62 16.42 -5.44
CA ASN A 150 -11.70 15.76 -6.18
C ASN A 150 -11.38 14.28 -6.44
N MET A 151 -10.12 13.97 -6.75
CA MET A 151 -9.66 12.59 -6.92
C MET A 151 -9.74 11.80 -5.63
N MET A 152 -9.40 12.41 -4.48
CA MET A 152 -9.54 11.78 -3.16
C MET A 152 -11.01 11.44 -2.87
N GLU A 153 -11.94 12.36 -3.13
CA GLU A 153 -13.38 12.12 -2.95
C GLU A 153 -13.88 10.98 -3.85
N GLU A 154 -13.43 10.94 -5.12
CA GLU A 154 -13.74 9.84 -6.04
C GLU A 154 -13.25 8.50 -5.49
N MET A 155 -11.99 8.42 -5.03
CA MET A 155 -11.43 7.20 -4.44
C MET A 155 -12.17 6.76 -3.17
N ILE A 156 -12.60 7.69 -2.32
CA ILE A 156 -13.42 7.40 -1.14
C ILE A 156 -14.77 6.84 -1.56
N SER A 157 -15.41 7.41 -2.59
CA SER A 157 -16.67 6.91 -3.12
C SER A 157 -16.56 5.48 -3.64
N ILE A 158 -15.48 5.15 -4.35
CA ILE A 158 -15.21 3.79 -4.80
C ILE A 158 -15.05 2.82 -3.62
N GLN A 159 -14.28 3.20 -2.59
CA GLN A 159 -14.13 2.38 -1.39
C GLN A 159 -15.47 2.16 -0.66
N LYS A 160 -16.31 3.19 -0.57
CA LYS A 160 -17.67 3.07 -0.03
C LYS A 160 -18.49 2.04 -0.81
N SER A 161 -18.51 2.15 -2.14
CA SER A 161 -19.26 1.23 -3.01
C SER A 161 -18.81 -0.23 -2.83
N ILE A 162 -17.50 -0.47 -2.67
CA ILE A 162 -16.97 -1.80 -2.40
C ILE A 162 -17.49 -2.34 -1.06
N LEU A 163 -17.42 -1.56 0.01
CA LEU A 163 -17.81 -2.00 1.35
C LEU A 163 -19.34 -2.16 1.49
N GLU A 164 -20.11 -1.26 0.89
CA GLU A 164 -21.58 -1.33 0.85
C GLU A 164 -22.04 -2.56 0.07
N GLY A 165 -21.43 -2.86 -1.06
CA GLY A 165 -21.72 -4.05 -1.85
C GLY A 165 -21.43 -5.36 -1.14
N LEU A 166 -20.55 -5.35 -0.14
CA LEU A 166 -20.26 -6.48 0.74
C LEU A 166 -21.20 -6.54 1.96
N GLY A 167 -22.08 -5.56 2.14
CA GLY A 167 -22.97 -5.48 3.28
C GLY A 167 -22.26 -5.22 4.62
N LEU A 168 -21.06 -4.64 4.59
CA LEU A 168 -20.27 -4.38 5.78
C LEU A 168 -20.64 -3.04 6.41
N SER A 169 -20.68 -2.98 7.74
CA SER A 169 -20.72 -1.71 8.48
C SER A 169 -19.29 -1.14 8.60
N PHE A 170 -19.10 0.10 8.18
CA PHE A 170 -17.79 0.74 8.19
C PHE A 170 -17.87 2.21 8.62
N ARG A 171 -16.72 2.78 8.96
CA ARG A 171 -16.53 4.19 9.24
C ARG A 171 -15.22 4.67 8.59
N PHE A 172 -15.30 5.75 7.81
CA PHE A 172 -14.12 6.48 7.36
C PHE A 172 -13.66 7.46 8.44
N THR A 173 -12.37 7.49 8.68
CA THR A 173 -11.74 8.45 9.60
C THR A 173 -10.59 9.12 8.87
N PHE A 174 -10.60 10.44 8.78
CA PHE A 174 -9.49 11.22 8.24
C PHE A 174 -8.46 11.47 9.35
N CYS A 175 -7.23 11.03 9.11
CA CYS A 175 -6.10 11.34 9.98
C CYS A 175 -5.43 12.62 9.46
N LEU A 176 -5.65 13.75 10.11
CA LEU A 176 -5.05 15.06 9.75
C LEU A 176 -3.52 15.12 9.96
N HIS A 177 -2.91 14.08 10.52
CA HIS A 177 -1.49 14.09 10.90
C HIS A 177 -0.50 13.91 9.74
N ALA A 178 -0.95 13.61 8.54
CA ALA A 178 -0.06 13.37 7.40
C ALA A 178 0.32 14.65 6.63
N LEU A 179 -0.37 15.78 6.85
CA LEU A 179 -0.15 17.01 6.08
C LEU A 179 0.78 18.03 6.76
N SER A 180 1.14 17.85 8.03
CA SER A 180 1.99 18.80 8.75
C SER A 180 3.51 18.63 8.53
N SER A 181 3.94 17.59 7.83
CA SER A 181 5.36 17.34 7.54
C SER A 181 5.81 17.75 6.13
N LEU A 182 4.90 18.27 5.30
CA LEU A 182 5.20 18.69 3.92
C LEU A 182 5.29 20.23 3.76
N SER A 183 5.16 21.00 4.84
CA SER A 183 5.21 22.47 4.78
C SER A 183 6.38 23.06 5.55
N SER A 184 7.57 22.53 5.39
CA SER A 184 8.81 23.23 5.79
C SER A 184 9.95 22.67 4.94
N ASP A 185 10.17 23.28 3.77
CA ASP A 185 11.41 23.86 3.24
C ASP A 185 11.18 24.33 1.79
#